data_477a79e31a4a78df2fd298be85350a84
#
_entry.id   477a79e31a4a78df2fd298be85350a84
#
_cell.length_a   1.000
_cell.length_b   1.000
_cell.length_c   1.000
_cell.angle_alpha   90.00
_cell.angle_beta   90.00
_cell.angle_gamma   90.00
#
_symmetry.space_group_name_H-M   'P 1'
#
loop_
_entity.id
_entity.type
_entity.pdbx_description
1 polymer ?
#
loop_
_entity_poly.entity_id
_entity_poly.type
_entity_poly.pdbx_seq_one_letter_code
_entity_poly.pdbx_strand_id
1 'polypeptide(L)'
;MSLTTAQILDLAPDASSRKAGQDQAKPQKWAGLGRAGTVIWGEIKGSGASPYRTVADLAGPASKCTCPSRKFPCKHGLGLMLVDAASAIADGEPPDWAAAWMKGRESRAAAAETRAKEPAKPVDERAQAKRRQAREDRVGAALDELDLWLRDLMRRGLAAARGEPYAFWDRMAGRLVDGQAPGLARRVRALPGLAAAAPRPGAPRPEAALGLGLGRLALLLRAARRLDALSPEQAAGVRAALGYPVTAEEMAGRPDQADTWAVLAHAVEEEDRLTARSVWLVGRASGALAQVIDYGTAGSPLPPAPAAGQDFLGALAFQPGDPPLRAVFREGRAGPAAQAVIPGAASVAAARDSFAETLARAPWLERWPVRLSRVRLGRLAAAASGGRTDSKTGSLPAFAAGDETGCLALGADPRLPSLLAVAAGRPVDLFGLYDGYGLHPLALVTGGHLYAMPAQGAQPVLLQVA
;
A
#
# COMPACT_ATOMS: atom_id res chain seq x y z
N MET A 1 -22.97 0.76 20.00
CA MET A 1 -23.14 0.93 18.53
C MET A 1 -23.06 -0.46 17.92
N SER A 2 -24.02 -0.88 17.12
CA SER A 2 -23.98 -2.14 16.36
C SER A 2 -23.46 -1.86 14.96
N LEU A 3 -22.57 -2.71 14.45
CA LEU A 3 -22.12 -2.63 13.06
C LEU A 3 -23.26 -3.07 12.13
N THR A 4 -23.40 -2.41 11.00
CA THR A 4 -24.33 -2.85 9.96
C THR A 4 -23.82 -4.10 9.24
N THR A 5 -24.73 -4.89 8.68
CA THR A 5 -24.36 -6.06 7.86
C THR A 5 -23.36 -5.72 6.76
N ALA A 6 -23.50 -4.57 6.10
CA ALA A 6 -22.57 -4.13 5.06
C ALA A 6 -21.16 -3.88 5.63
N GLN A 7 -21.06 -3.16 6.74
CA GLN A 7 -19.78 -2.91 7.41
C GLN A 7 -19.09 -4.20 7.86
N ILE A 8 -19.84 -5.19 8.35
CA ILE A 8 -19.28 -6.48 8.75
C ILE A 8 -18.77 -7.27 7.54
N LEU A 9 -19.51 -7.24 6.43
CA LEU A 9 -19.10 -7.93 5.19
C LEU A 9 -17.87 -7.28 4.54
N ASP A 10 -17.65 -5.99 4.77
CA ASP A 10 -16.46 -5.28 4.29
C ASP A 10 -15.19 -5.60 5.13
N LEU A 11 -15.35 -6.16 6.33
CA LEU A 11 -14.24 -6.70 7.11
C LEU A 11 -13.72 -8.04 6.57
N ALA A 12 -14.45 -8.69 5.67
CA ALA A 12 -14.04 -9.98 5.12
C ALA A 12 -12.80 -9.83 4.21
N PRO A 13 -11.73 -10.63 4.43
CA PRO A 13 -10.49 -10.52 3.67
C PRO A 13 -10.65 -10.85 2.18
N ASP A 14 -11.67 -11.62 1.81
CA ASP A 14 -11.97 -11.98 0.42
C ASP A 14 -13.44 -12.43 0.25
N ALA A 15 -13.87 -12.58 -1.01
CA ALA A 15 -15.22 -12.99 -1.37
C ALA A 15 -15.61 -14.38 -0.82
N SER A 16 -14.64 -15.30 -0.74
CA SER A 16 -14.87 -16.64 -0.20
C SER A 16 -15.10 -16.60 1.31
N SER A 17 -14.37 -15.76 2.03
CA SER A 17 -14.54 -15.51 3.46
C SER A 17 -15.86 -14.80 3.76
N ARG A 18 -16.26 -13.86 2.90
CA ARG A 18 -17.57 -13.18 2.96
C ARG A 18 -18.71 -14.19 2.88
N LYS A 19 -18.72 -15.04 1.85
CA LYS A 19 -19.72 -16.09 1.67
C LYS A 19 -19.70 -17.08 2.84
N ALA A 20 -18.52 -17.56 3.23
CA ALA A 20 -18.37 -18.49 4.34
C ALA A 20 -18.81 -17.87 5.69
N GLY A 21 -18.61 -16.56 5.89
CA GLY A 21 -19.12 -15.82 7.05
C GLY A 21 -20.65 -15.77 7.08
N GLN A 22 -21.28 -15.45 5.94
CA GLN A 22 -22.73 -15.47 5.79
C GLN A 22 -23.33 -16.85 6.06
N ASP A 23 -22.68 -17.93 5.64
CA ASP A 23 -23.09 -19.29 5.93
C ASP A 23 -23.06 -19.63 7.45
N GLN A 24 -22.22 -18.93 8.22
CA GLN A 24 -22.16 -19.06 9.68
C GLN A 24 -23.08 -18.08 10.42
N ALA A 25 -23.74 -17.16 9.74
CA ALA A 25 -24.64 -16.15 10.33
C ALA A 25 -26.04 -16.72 10.78
N LYS A 26 -26.12 -18.00 11.09
CA LYS A 26 -27.32 -18.66 11.54
C LYS A 26 -27.26 -18.91 13.05
N PRO A 27 -28.11 -18.26 13.89
CA PRO A 27 -28.04 -18.40 15.34
C PRO A 27 -28.06 -19.87 15.82
N GLN A 28 -28.77 -20.75 15.11
CA GLN A 28 -28.89 -22.18 15.45
C GLN A 28 -27.55 -22.96 15.35
N LYS A 29 -26.54 -22.41 14.69
CA LYS A 29 -25.23 -23.03 14.62
C LYS A 29 -24.35 -22.71 15.83
N TRP A 30 -24.79 -21.77 16.65
CA TRP A 30 -24.03 -21.24 17.78
C TRP A 30 -24.61 -21.74 19.10
N ALA A 31 -23.74 -22.02 20.05
CA ALA A 31 -24.04 -22.29 21.42
C ALA A 31 -23.40 -21.22 22.33
N GLY A 32 -24.02 -21.01 23.48
CA GLY A 32 -23.47 -20.08 24.47
C GLY A 32 -23.24 -18.64 23.96
N LEU A 33 -24.13 -18.16 23.07
CA LEU A 33 -24.13 -16.78 22.61
C LEU A 33 -24.35 -15.84 23.81
N GLY A 34 -23.58 -14.78 23.89
CA GLY A 34 -23.75 -13.75 24.90
C GLY A 34 -23.04 -12.46 24.53
N ARG A 35 -23.41 -11.39 25.22
CA ARG A 35 -22.89 -10.03 25.04
C ARG A 35 -22.54 -9.42 26.40
N ALA A 36 -21.49 -8.63 26.43
CA ALA A 36 -21.17 -7.70 27.52
C ALA A 36 -20.69 -6.39 26.89
N GLY A 37 -21.54 -5.36 26.94
CA GLY A 37 -21.28 -4.08 26.30
C GLY A 37 -21.10 -4.20 24.79
N THR A 38 -19.91 -3.90 24.27
CA THR A 38 -19.58 -4.01 22.85
C THR A 38 -19.00 -5.36 22.45
N VAL A 39 -18.74 -6.24 23.41
CA VAL A 39 -18.13 -7.55 23.17
C VAL A 39 -19.20 -8.63 23.09
N ILE A 40 -19.13 -9.45 22.04
CA ILE A 40 -19.98 -10.60 21.79
C ILE A 40 -19.15 -11.88 21.73
N TRP A 41 -19.73 -13.01 22.13
CA TRP A 41 -19.08 -14.31 22.07
C TRP A 41 -20.05 -15.43 21.74
N GLY A 42 -19.49 -16.56 21.36
CA GLY A 42 -20.23 -17.80 21.11
C GLY A 42 -19.30 -18.93 20.73
N GLU A 43 -19.84 -20.13 20.85
CA GLU A 43 -19.19 -21.38 20.46
C GLU A 43 -19.88 -21.95 19.20
N ILE A 44 -19.07 -22.40 18.24
CA ILE A 44 -19.59 -22.97 17.00
C ILE A 44 -18.95 -24.33 16.73
N LYS A 45 -19.75 -25.33 16.34
CA LYS A 45 -19.23 -26.66 15.99
C LYS A 45 -18.34 -26.57 14.76
N GLY A 46 -17.09 -27.06 14.89
CA GLY A 46 -16.08 -27.13 13.83
C GLY A 46 -15.87 -28.57 13.36
N SER A 47 -14.79 -28.79 12.63
CA SER A 47 -14.34 -30.10 12.16
C SER A 47 -13.63 -30.92 13.24
N GLY A 48 -13.33 -30.34 14.40
CA GLY A 48 -12.68 -31.01 15.53
C GLY A 48 -13.64 -31.53 16.56
N ALA A 49 -13.12 -32.22 17.58
CA ALA A 49 -13.88 -32.76 18.70
C ALA A 49 -14.48 -31.66 19.60
N SER A 50 -13.86 -30.51 19.69
CA SER A 50 -14.31 -29.39 20.51
C SER A 50 -14.84 -28.24 19.64
N PRO A 51 -15.89 -27.51 20.09
CA PRO A 51 -16.39 -26.34 19.38
C PRO A 51 -15.33 -25.23 19.34
N TYR A 52 -15.39 -24.41 18.29
CA TYR A 52 -14.55 -23.22 18.20
C TYR A 52 -15.14 -22.10 19.03
N ARG A 53 -14.34 -21.54 19.92
CA ARG A 53 -14.67 -20.37 20.74
C ARG A 53 -14.37 -19.11 19.98
N THR A 54 -15.36 -18.25 19.83
CA THR A 54 -15.25 -17.01 19.07
C THR A 54 -15.71 -15.83 19.90
N VAL A 55 -14.89 -14.76 19.94
CA VAL A 55 -15.21 -13.50 20.61
C VAL A 55 -14.92 -12.36 19.65
N ALA A 56 -15.75 -11.32 19.65
CA ALA A 56 -15.58 -10.13 18.84
C ALA A 56 -15.96 -8.87 19.63
N ASP A 57 -15.22 -7.79 19.41
CA ASP A 57 -15.52 -6.46 19.93
C ASP A 57 -16.02 -5.57 18.78
N LEU A 58 -17.23 -5.04 18.92
CA LEU A 58 -17.92 -4.25 17.91
C LEU A 58 -17.53 -2.76 17.93
N ALA A 59 -16.91 -2.27 19.00
CA ALA A 59 -16.47 -0.88 19.10
C ALA A 59 -15.21 -0.59 18.26
N GLY A 60 -14.32 -1.58 18.14
CA GLY A 60 -13.19 -1.56 17.24
C GLY A 60 -13.03 -2.97 16.70
N PRO A 61 -13.46 -3.27 15.46
CA PRO A 61 -13.72 -4.64 15.01
C PRO A 61 -12.49 -5.54 15.16
N ALA A 62 -12.38 -6.15 16.32
CA ALA A 62 -11.36 -7.12 16.67
C ALA A 62 -12.05 -8.42 17.05
N SER A 63 -11.53 -9.55 16.62
CA SER A 63 -12.07 -10.85 16.97
C SER A 63 -10.97 -11.86 17.27
N LYS A 64 -11.32 -12.90 18.04
CA LYS A 64 -10.46 -14.06 18.25
C LYS A 64 -11.29 -15.31 18.09
N CYS A 65 -10.75 -16.29 17.38
CA CYS A 65 -11.39 -17.59 17.22
C CYS A 65 -10.34 -18.68 17.38
N THR A 66 -10.71 -19.81 18.01
CA THR A 66 -9.81 -20.96 18.18
C THR A 66 -9.71 -21.85 16.93
N CYS A 67 -10.35 -21.50 15.82
CA CYS A 67 -10.26 -22.26 14.57
C CYS A 67 -8.87 -22.14 13.94
N PRO A 68 -8.44 -23.13 13.13
CA PRO A 68 -7.13 -23.14 12.49
C PRO A 68 -6.98 -22.16 11.30
N SER A 69 -7.97 -21.32 11.05
CA SER A 69 -7.94 -20.36 9.94
C SER A 69 -6.83 -19.34 10.11
N ARG A 70 -6.08 -19.08 9.04
CA ARG A 70 -5.10 -18.00 8.98
C ARG A 70 -5.70 -16.67 8.51
N LYS A 71 -6.96 -16.69 8.02
CA LYS A 71 -7.68 -15.50 7.56
C LYS A 71 -8.27 -14.74 8.74
N PHE A 72 -8.21 -13.41 8.70
CA PHE A 72 -8.74 -12.55 9.75
C PHE A 72 -9.57 -11.38 9.16
N PRO A 73 -10.79 -11.13 9.66
CA PRO A 73 -11.57 -12.03 10.51
C PRO A 73 -11.81 -13.38 9.84
N CYS A 74 -11.80 -14.47 10.62
CA CYS A 74 -12.16 -15.77 10.07
C CYS A 74 -13.69 -15.83 9.83
N LYS A 75 -14.15 -16.83 9.08
CA LYS A 75 -15.59 -17.02 8.82
C LYS A 75 -16.46 -17.08 10.08
N HIS A 76 -15.92 -17.56 11.21
CA HIS A 76 -16.64 -17.63 12.47
C HIS A 76 -16.74 -16.24 13.13
N GLY A 77 -15.67 -15.43 13.10
CA GLY A 77 -15.70 -14.04 13.56
C GLY A 77 -16.70 -13.21 12.78
N LEU A 78 -16.68 -13.31 11.44
CA LEU A 78 -17.69 -12.68 10.58
C LEU A 78 -19.10 -13.17 10.88
N GLY A 79 -19.29 -14.50 10.99
CA GLY A 79 -20.58 -15.12 11.29
C GLY A 79 -21.15 -14.64 12.62
N LEU A 80 -20.35 -14.55 13.68
CA LEU A 80 -20.78 -14.07 14.99
C LEU A 80 -21.26 -12.61 14.93
N MET A 81 -20.48 -11.73 14.29
CA MET A 81 -20.86 -10.33 14.10
C MET A 81 -22.15 -10.19 13.26
N LEU A 82 -22.33 -11.03 12.23
CA LEU A 82 -23.54 -11.04 11.40
C LEU A 82 -24.76 -11.57 12.16
N VAL A 83 -24.58 -12.54 13.07
CA VAL A 83 -25.69 -12.99 13.97
C VAL A 83 -26.15 -11.82 14.82
N ASP A 84 -25.22 -11.06 15.39
CA ASP A 84 -25.56 -9.89 16.21
C ASP A 84 -26.25 -8.78 15.41
N ALA A 85 -25.80 -8.53 14.19
CA ALA A 85 -26.41 -7.52 13.32
C ALA A 85 -27.82 -7.88 12.85
N ALA A 86 -28.12 -9.18 12.71
CA ALA A 86 -29.43 -9.68 12.31
C ALA A 86 -30.42 -9.76 13.48
N SER A 87 -29.93 -10.12 14.65
CA SER A 87 -30.73 -10.23 15.88
C SER A 87 -29.78 -10.03 17.06
N ALA A 88 -29.89 -8.88 17.74
CA ALA A 88 -29.00 -8.54 18.84
C ALA A 88 -28.85 -9.71 19.82
N ILE A 89 -27.58 -10.10 20.04
CA ILE A 89 -27.25 -11.15 21.02
C ILE A 89 -27.60 -10.63 22.41
N ALA A 90 -28.30 -11.43 23.23
CA ALA A 90 -28.70 -11.02 24.56
C ALA A 90 -27.50 -10.80 25.48
N ASP A 91 -27.65 -9.87 26.40
CA ASP A 91 -26.66 -9.64 27.45
C ASP A 91 -26.52 -10.89 28.33
N GLY A 92 -25.28 -11.16 28.76
CA GLY A 92 -24.95 -12.32 29.56
C GLY A 92 -23.60 -12.20 30.25
N GLU A 93 -23.34 -13.11 31.18
CA GLU A 93 -22.05 -13.19 31.85
C GLU A 93 -21.03 -13.87 30.93
N PRO A 94 -19.85 -13.22 30.70
CA PRO A 94 -18.85 -13.78 29.81
C PRO A 94 -18.20 -15.04 30.41
N PRO A 95 -18.11 -16.14 29.66
CA PRO A 95 -17.38 -17.31 30.10
C PRO A 95 -15.89 -16.98 30.27
N ASP A 96 -15.18 -17.75 31.10
CA ASP A 96 -13.79 -17.49 31.47
C ASP A 96 -12.86 -17.13 30.31
N TRP A 97 -13.01 -17.82 29.18
CA TRP A 97 -12.19 -17.60 28.00
C TRP A 97 -12.48 -16.26 27.30
N ALA A 98 -13.74 -15.78 27.34
CA ALA A 98 -14.13 -14.49 26.82
C ALA A 98 -13.71 -13.37 27.78
N ALA A 99 -13.94 -13.55 29.08
CA ALA A 99 -13.51 -12.65 30.14
C ALA A 99 -11.97 -12.44 30.11
N ALA A 100 -11.20 -13.52 29.98
CA ALA A 100 -9.74 -13.45 29.85
C ALA A 100 -9.29 -12.63 28.62
N TRP A 101 -9.99 -12.76 27.49
CA TRP A 101 -9.71 -11.97 26.30
C TRP A 101 -10.04 -10.49 26.49
N MET A 102 -11.19 -10.18 27.11
CA MET A 102 -11.61 -8.81 27.45
C MET A 102 -10.56 -8.14 28.35
N LYS A 103 -10.22 -8.78 29.47
CA LYS A 103 -9.19 -8.31 30.40
C LYS A 103 -7.83 -8.07 29.73
N GLY A 104 -7.43 -8.97 28.80
CA GLY A 104 -6.21 -8.82 28.03
C GLY A 104 -6.26 -7.64 27.04
N ARG A 105 -7.43 -7.23 26.56
CA ARG A 105 -7.58 -6.01 25.74
C ARG A 105 -7.53 -4.75 26.60
N GLU A 106 -8.26 -4.73 27.70
CA GLU A 106 -8.26 -3.61 28.64
C GLU A 106 -6.86 -3.33 29.17
N SER A 107 -6.12 -4.36 29.58
CA SER A 107 -4.74 -4.17 30.06
C SER A 107 -3.81 -3.68 28.96
N ARG A 108 -4.00 -4.09 27.68
CA ARG A 108 -3.23 -3.56 26.55
C ARG A 108 -3.60 -2.12 26.21
N ALA A 109 -4.88 -1.78 26.29
CA ALA A 109 -5.36 -0.41 26.09
C ALA A 109 -4.84 0.52 27.19
N ALA A 110 -4.94 0.09 28.45
CA ALA A 110 -4.40 0.82 29.59
C ALA A 110 -2.86 0.98 29.53
N ALA A 111 -2.14 -0.08 29.14
CA ALA A 111 -0.70 -0.02 28.94
C ALA A 111 -0.30 0.91 27.78
N ALA A 112 -1.08 0.95 26.70
CA ALA A 112 -0.88 1.87 25.59
C ALA A 112 -1.14 3.32 26.02
N GLU A 113 -2.20 3.56 26.79
CA GLU A 113 -2.53 4.88 27.34
C GLU A 113 -1.49 5.35 28.38
N THR A 114 -1.02 4.45 29.25
CA THR A 114 0.07 4.73 30.21
C THR A 114 1.37 5.05 29.46
N ARG A 115 1.68 4.30 28.39
CA ARG A 115 2.85 4.57 27.54
C ARG A 115 2.76 5.90 26.80
N ALA A 116 1.56 6.31 26.40
CA ALA A 116 1.33 7.61 25.77
C ALA A 116 1.44 8.77 26.77
N LYS A 117 1.17 8.53 28.06
CA LYS A 117 1.24 9.52 29.15
C LYS A 117 2.58 9.50 29.89
N GLU A 118 3.37 8.43 29.81
CA GLU A 118 4.72 8.41 30.39
C GLU A 118 5.61 9.40 29.66
N PRO A 119 6.27 10.35 30.36
CA PRO A 119 7.32 11.14 29.73
C PRO A 119 8.38 10.17 29.20
N ALA A 120 8.79 10.39 27.96
CA ALA A 120 9.82 9.57 27.34
C ALA A 120 11.01 9.45 28.29
N LYS A 121 11.39 8.22 28.67
CA LYS A 121 12.57 7.99 29.52
C LYS A 121 13.73 8.77 28.92
N PRO A 122 14.58 9.43 29.78
CA PRO A 122 15.75 10.13 29.27
C PRO A 122 16.52 9.18 28.34
N VAL A 123 16.64 9.59 27.11
CA VAL A 123 17.34 8.78 26.11
C VAL A 123 18.81 8.81 26.50
N ASP A 124 19.40 7.63 26.71
CA ASP A 124 20.85 7.54 26.84
C ASP A 124 21.46 7.88 25.46
N GLU A 125 21.81 9.15 25.28
CA GLU A 125 22.34 9.69 24.03
C GLU A 125 23.59 8.93 23.57
N ARG A 126 24.41 8.45 24.51
CA ARG A 126 25.62 7.67 24.19
C ARG A 126 25.26 6.29 23.65
N ALA A 127 24.30 5.62 24.28
CA ALA A 127 23.83 4.32 23.79
C ALA A 127 23.08 4.45 22.45
N GLN A 128 22.36 5.55 22.23
CA GLN A 128 21.69 5.85 20.97
C GLN A 128 22.71 6.14 19.87
N ALA A 129 23.71 6.97 20.13
CA ALA A 129 24.79 7.28 19.18
C ALA A 129 25.58 6.01 18.80
N LYS A 130 25.90 5.15 19.80
CA LYS A 130 26.58 3.87 19.53
C LYS A 130 25.74 2.94 18.67
N ARG A 131 24.43 2.85 18.89
CA ARG A 131 23.52 2.04 18.05
C ARG A 131 23.41 2.60 16.64
N ARG A 132 23.35 3.93 16.50
CA ARG A 132 23.34 4.61 15.20
C ARG A 132 24.62 4.33 14.44
N GLN A 133 25.78 4.48 15.04
CA GLN A 133 27.07 4.19 14.43
C GLN A 133 27.17 2.73 14.00
N ALA A 134 26.83 1.79 14.89
CA ALA A 134 26.83 0.37 14.56
C ALA A 134 25.88 -0.01 13.43
N ARG A 135 24.81 0.74 13.22
CA ARG A 135 23.94 0.59 12.05
C ARG A 135 24.60 1.14 10.79
N GLU A 136 25.19 2.33 10.86
CA GLU A 136 25.89 2.96 9.74
C GLU A 136 27.02 2.06 9.24
N ASP A 137 27.81 1.47 10.16
CA ASP A 137 28.88 0.53 9.83
C ASP A 137 28.37 -0.71 9.10
N ARG A 138 27.24 -1.30 9.55
CA ARG A 138 26.63 -2.47 8.89
C ARG A 138 26.08 -2.12 7.53
N VAL A 139 25.41 -1.00 7.39
CA VAL A 139 24.92 -0.52 6.09
C VAL A 139 26.11 -0.26 5.17
N GLY A 140 27.19 0.37 5.65
CA GLY A 140 28.41 0.58 4.88
C GLY A 140 28.99 -0.72 4.32
N ALA A 141 29.15 -1.73 5.16
CA ALA A 141 29.62 -3.04 4.72
C ALA A 141 28.68 -3.69 3.69
N ALA A 142 27.35 -3.59 3.88
CA ALA A 142 26.38 -4.11 2.93
C ALA A 142 26.42 -3.37 1.57
N LEU A 143 26.70 -2.07 1.58
CA LEU A 143 26.89 -1.28 0.36
C LEU A 143 28.15 -1.73 -0.40
N ASP A 144 29.23 -2.05 0.32
CA ASP A 144 30.48 -2.53 -0.31
C ASP A 144 30.30 -3.92 -0.93
N GLU A 145 29.58 -4.81 -0.23
CA GLU A 145 29.24 -6.12 -0.76
C GLU A 145 28.34 -6.03 -2.00
N LEU A 146 27.32 -5.15 -1.97
CA LEU A 146 26.45 -4.91 -3.11
C LEU A 146 27.22 -4.35 -4.31
N ASP A 147 28.17 -3.44 -4.10
CA ASP A 147 28.99 -2.85 -5.18
C ASP A 147 29.82 -3.95 -5.87
N LEU A 148 30.47 -4.80 -5.08
CA LEU A 148 31.25 -5.92 -5.62
C LEU A 148 30.36 -6.87 -6.41
N TRP A 149 29.21 -7.25 -5.85
CA TRP A 149 28.24 -8.13 -6.48
C TRP A 149 27.69 -7.55 -7.80
N LEU A 150 27.38 -6.24 -7.84
CA LEU A 150 26.93 -5.55 -9.07
C LEU A 150 28.02 -5.56 -10.15
N ARG A 151 29.28 -5.29 -9.78
CA ARG A 151 30.39 -5.33 -10.73
C ARG A 151 30.62 -6.73 -11.31
N ASP A 152 30.54 -7.75 -10.48
CA ASP A 152 30.70 -9.13 -10.93
C ASP A 152 29.53 -9.56 -11.84
N LEU A 153 28.30 -9.14 -11.51
CA LEU A 153 27.14 -9.40 -12.35
C LEU A 153 27.27 -8.74 -13.72
N MET A 154 27.75 -7.49 -13.76
CA MET A 154 27.96 -6.76 -15.01
C MET A 154 29.08 -7.34 -15.86
N ARG A 155 30.14 -7.85 -15.24
CA ARG A 155 31.23 -8.56 -15.98
C ARG A 155 30.73 -9.83 -16.66
N ARG A 156 29.79 -10.55 -16.04
CA ARG A 156 29.17 -11.74 -16.64
C ARG A 156 28.15 -11.40 -17.74
N GLY A 157 27.67 -10.17 -17.78
CA GLY A 157 26.74 -9.65 -18.76
C GLY A 157 25.27 -9.91 -18.43
N LEU A 158 24.39 -9.07 -19.00
CA LEU A 158 22.95 -9.08 -18.71
C LEU A 158 22.25 -10.38 -19.14
N ALA A 159 22.73 -11.03 -20.22
CA ALA A 159 22.17 -12.29 -20.68
C ALA A 159 22.37 -13.40 -19.65
N ALA A 160 23.57 -13.50 -19.03
CA ALA A 160 23.85 -14.42 -17.96
C ALA A 160 23.04 -14.09 -16.70
N ALA A 161 22.97 -12.80 -16.34
CA ALA A 161 22.17 -12.33 -15.21
C ALA A 161 20.69 -12.71 -15.33
N ARG A 162 20.11 -12.59 -16.53
CA ARG A 162 18.72 -12.98 -16.81
C ARG A 162 18.45 -14.47 -16.56
N GLY A 163 19.45 -15.32 -16.78
CA GLY A 163 19.36 -16.77 -16.57
C GLY A 163 19.49 -17.22 -15.12
N GLU A 164 19.83 -16.31 -14.21
CA GLU A 164 20.03 -16.65 -12.80
C GLU A 164 18.69 -17.03 -12.12
N PRO A 165 18.69 -18.09 -11.30
CA PRO A 165 17.51 -18.49 -10.55
C PRO A 165 17.17 -17.46 -9.47
N TYR A 166 15.90 -17.41 -9.03
CA TYR A 166 15.45 -16.49 -7.99
C TYR A 166 16.31 -16.53 -6.72
N ALA A 167 16.74 -17.73 -6.33
CA ALA A 167 17.61 -17.93 -5.16
C ALA A 167 18.96 -17.19 -5.23
N PHE A 168 19.46 -16.88 -6.42
CA PHE A 168 20.66 -16.05 -6.60
C PHE A 168 20.42 -14.62 -6.10
N TRP A 169 19.29 -14.03 -6.48
CA TRP A 169 18.87 -12.68 -6.10
C TRP A 169 18.49 -12.62 -4.63
N ASP A 170 17.75 -13.63 -4.13
CA ASP A 170 17.30 -13.67 -2.75
C ASP A 170 18.44 -13.82 -1.76
N ARG A 171 19.52 -14.56 -2.10
CA ARG A 171 20.73 -14.63 -1.26
C ARG A 171 21.38 -13.25 -1.06
N MET A 172 21.49 -12.45 -2.14
CA MET A 172 22.03 -11.09 -2.01
C MET A 172 21.07 -10.21 -1.21
N ALA A 173 19.79 -10.32 -1.45
CA ALA A 173 18.78 -9.59 -0.69
C ALA A 173 18.81 -9.96 0.80
N GLY A 174 19.00 -11.23 1.16
CA GLY A 174 19.15 -11.66 2.55
C GLY A 174 20.32 -10.97 3.26
N ARG A 175 21.48 -10.88 2.60
CA ARG A 175 22.66 -10.17 3.15
C ARG A 175 22.38 -8.68 3.36
N LEU A 176 21.63 -8.04 2.45
CA LEU A 176 21.23 -6.63 2.59
C LEU A 176 20.24 -6.43 3.75
N VAL A 177 19.38 -7.40 4.04
CA VAL A 177 18.52 -7.38 5.23
C VAL A 177 19.36 -7.48 6.49
N ASP A 178 20.30 -8.42 6.55
CA ASP A 178 21.22 -8.59 7.68
C ASP A 178 22.09 -7.33 7.89
N GLY A 179 22.48 -6.68 6.78
CA GLY A 179 23.17 -5.40 6.75
C GLY A 179 22.28 -4.18 7.06
N GLN A 180 21.02 -4.39 7.45
CA GLN A 180 20.06 -3.33 7.80
C GLN A 180 19.72 -2.34 6.67
N ALA A 181 19.78 -2.81 5.43
CA ALA A 181 19.40 -2.07 4.21
C ALA A 181 18.20 -2.73 3.49
N PRO A 182 17.02 -2.88 4.15
CA PRO A 182 15.88 -3.61 3.59
C PRO A 182 15.32 -2.96 2.32
N GLY A 183 15.48 -1.67 2.13
CA GLY A 183 15.08 -0.98 0.90
C GLY A 183 15.88 -1.43 -0.31
N LEU A 184 17.18 -1.71 -0.17
CA LEU A 184 18.00 -2.30 -1.21
C LEU A 184 17.65 -3.77 -1.45
N ALA A 185 17.39 -4.53 -0.37
CA ALA A 185 16.98 -5.94 -0.46
C ALA A 185 15.71 -6.09 -1.31
N ARG A 186 14.69 -5.27 -1.06
CA ARG A 186 13.44 -5.24 -1.84
C ARG A 186 13.72 -4.98 -3.32
N ARG A 187 14.60 -4.03 -3.64
CA ARG A 187 14.97 -3.69 -5.02
C ARG A 187 15.68 -4.84 -5.71
N VAL A 188 16.59 -5.53 -5.03
CA VAL A 188 17.29 -6.71 -5.56
C VAL A 188 16.29 -7.84 -5.82
N ARG A 189 15.34 -8.10 -4.92
CA ARG A 189 14.28 -9.10 -5.12
C ARG A 189 13.35 -8.79 -6.29
N ALA A 190 13.18 -7.52 -6.64
CA ALA A 190 12.34 -7.11 -7.78
C ALA A 190 13.01 -7.32 -9.14
N LEU A 191 14.35 -7.40 -9.22
CA LEU A 191 15.08 -7.49 -10.50
C LEU A 191 14.70 -8.70 -11.37
N PRO A 192 14.52 -9.94 -10.83
CA PRO A 192 14.07 -11.07 -11.64
C PRO A 192 12.73 -10.83 -12.32
N GLY A 193 11.81 -10.13 -11.64
CA GLY A 193 10.52 -9.77 -12.21
C GLY A 193 10.63 -8.84 -13.43
N LEU A 194 11.61 -7.93 -13.43
CA LEU A 194 11.89 -7.07 -14.59
C LEU A 194 12.43 -7.89 -15.77
N ALA A 195 13.26 -8.87 -15.49
CA ALA A 195 13.83 -9.77 -16.51
C ALA A 195 12.81 -10.75 -17.09
N ALA A 196 11.79 -11.13 -16.32
CA ALA A 196 10.73 -12.06 -16.72
C ALA A 196 9.47 -11.36 -17.26
N ALA A 197 9.38 -10.03 -17.19
CA ALA A 197 8.21 -9.29 -17.62
C ALA A 197 7.88 -9.55 -19.08
N ALA A 198 6.60 -9.83 -19.36
CA ALA A 198 6.14 -9.96 -20.75
C ALA A 198 6.33 -8.65 -21.52
N PRO A 199 6.71 -8.70 -22.80
CA PRO A 199 6.83 -7.53 -23.64
C PRO A 199 5.53 -6.73 -23.64
N ARG A 200 5.62 -5.41 -23.43
CA ARG A 200 4.49 -4.48 -23.47
C ARG A 200 4.80 -3.33 -24.41
N PRO A 201 3.81 -2.79 -25.14
CA PRO A 201 4.03 -1.61 -25.96
C PRO A 201 4.60 -0.45 -25.13
N GLY A 202 5.67 0.17 -25.63
CA GLY A 202 6.34 1.28 -24.94
C GLY A 202 7.28 0.89 -23.80
N ALA A 203 7.22 -0.36 -23.31
CA ALA A 203 8.14 -0.84 -22.29
C ALA A 203 9.48 -1.30 -22.90
N PRO A 204 10.60 -1.20 -22.17
CA PRO A 204 11.87 -1.73 -22.62
C PRO A 204 11.81 -3.26 -22.73
N ARG A 205 12.66 -3.80 -23.57
CA ARG A 205 12.87 -5.26 -23.60
C ARG A 205 13.34 -5.75 -22.23
N PRO A 206 13.07 -7.02 -21.86
CA PRO A 206 13.42 -7.55 -20.54
C PRO A 206 14.88 -7.33 -20.12
N GLU A 207 15.82 -7.45 -21.07
CA GLU A 207 17.24 -7.19 -20.83
C GLU A 207 17.48 -5.71 -20.48
N ALA A 208 16.87 -4.80 -21.22
CA ALA A 208 16.99 -3.37 -20.97
C ALA A 208 16.29 -2.98 -19.65
N ALA A 209 15.15 -3.60 -19.32
CA ALA A 209 14.46 -3.39 -18.06
C ALA A 209 15.31 -3.83 -16.87
N LEU A 210 15.97 -5.00 -16.97
CA LEU A 210 16.93 -5.47 -15.96
C LEU A 210 18.12 -4.51 -15.85
N GLY A 211 18.70 -4.08 -16.98
CA GLY A 211 19.80 -3.11 -17.01
C GLY A 211 19.44 -1.79 -16.34
N LEU A 212 18.23 -1.28 -16.57
CA LEU A 212 17.72 -0.07 -15.91
C LEU A 212 17.54 -0.27 -14.40
N GLY A 213 17.01 -1.43 -13.97
CA GLY A 213 16.89 -1.77 -12.55
C GLY A 213 18.25 -1.81 -11.86
N LEU A 214 19.25 -2.43 -12.49
CA LEU A 214 20.65 -2.45 -12.01
C LEU A 214 21.27 -1.04 -12.00
N GLY A 215 20.99 -0.24 -13.02
CA GLY A 215 21.44 1.16 -13.10
C GLY A 215 20.87 2.01 -11.97
N ARG A 216 19.57 1.91 -11.68
CA ARG A 216 18.93 2.57 -10.54
C ARG A 216 19.57 2.18 -9.21
N LEU A 217 19.87 0.89 -9.05
CA LEU A 217 20.54 0.37 -7.86
C LEU A 217 21.95 0.95 -7.71
N ALA A 218 22.72 1.00 -8.80
CA ALA A 218 24.05 1.58 -8.82
C ALA A 218 24.06 3.09 -8.52
N LEU A 219 23.05 3.83 -9.03
CA LEU A 219 22.89 5.25 -8.73
C LEU A 219 22.54 5.48 -7.26
N LEU A 220 21.65 4.69 -6.69
CA LEU A 220 21.32 4.75 -5.27
C LEU A 220 22.54 4.43 -4.39
N LEU A 221 23.31 3.41 -4.75
CA LEU A 221 24.56 3.06 -4.08
C LEU A 221 25.57 4.23 -4.09
N ARG A 222 25.74 4.89 -5.24
CA ARG A 222 26.63 6.06 -5.36
C ARG A 222 26.13 7.23 -4.51
N ALA A 223 24.82 7.49 -4.49
CA ALA A 223 24.22 8.53 -3.66
C ALA A 223 24.42 8.23 -2.17
N ALA A 224 24.24 6.96 -1.76
CA ALA A 224 24.46 6.52 -0.39
C ALA A 224 25.89 6.73 0.11
N ARG A 225 26.89 6.62 -0.79
CA ARG A 225 28.31 6.90 -0.46
C ARG A 225 28.69 8.38 -0.46
N ARG A 226 27.77 9.26 -0.82
CA ARG A 226 28.01 10.70 -0.93
C ARG A 226 26.97 11.52 -0.18
N LEU A 227 26.42 10.96 0.92
CA LEU A 227 25.38 11.62 1.70
C LEU A 227 25.76 13.03 2.16
N ASP A 228 27.04 13.23 2.51
CA ASP A 228 27.54 14.51 2.98
C ASP A 228 27.63 15.59 1.87
N ALA A 229 27.59 15.17 0.61
CA ALA A 229 27.58 16.08 -0.55
C ALA A 229 26.16 16.42 -1.02
N LEU A 230 25.13 15.82 -0.41
CA LEU A 230 23.73 16.04 -0.74
C LEU A 230 23.10 17.06 0.21
N SER A 231 22.02 17.72 -0.26
CA SER A 231 21.21 18.51 0.66
C SER A 231 20.58 17.63 1.74
N PRO A 232 20.19 18.18 2.90
CA PRO A 232 19.55 17.39 3.97
C PRO A 232 18.33 16.60 3.50
N GLU A 233 17.50 17.18 2.65
CA GLU A 233 16.30 16.54 2.10
C GLU A 233 16.65 15.41 1.10
N GLN A 234 17.66 15.62 0.26
CA GLN A 234 18.15 14.58 -0.64
C GLN A 234 18.79 13.42 0.13
N ALA A 235 19.61 13.72 1.13
CA ALA A 235 20.22 12.70 1.99
C ALA A 235 19.16 11.87 2.73
N ALA A 236 18.11 12.54 3.22
CA ALA A 236 16.96 11.85 3.84
C ALA A 236 16.22 10.95 2.84
N GLY A 237 16.01 11.42 1.61
CA GLY A 237 15.44 10.62 0.52
C GLY A 237 16.26 9.36 0.21
N VAL A 238 17.59 9.49 0.18
CA VAL A 238 18.51 8.34 0.02
C VAL A 238 18.38 7.38 1.20
N ARG A 239 18.43 7.88 2.45
CA ARG A 239 18.26 7.04 3.64
C ARG A 239 16.92 6.29 3.62
N ALA A 240 15.83 6.96 3.27
CA ALA A 240 14.53 6.33 3.11
C ALA A 240 14.54 5.23 2.03
N ALA A 241 15.21 5.45 0.90
CA ALA A 241 15.36 4.47 -0.17
C ALA A 241 16.21 3.25 0.24
N LEU A 242 17.16 3.42 1.16
CA LEU A 242 17.93 2.33 1.78
C LEU A 242 17.10 1.54 2.80
N GLY A 243 16.02 2.13 3.33
CA GLY A 243 15.15 1.53 4.32
C GLY A 243 15.41 2.01 5.75
N TYR A 244 16.00 3.20 5.92
CA TYR A 244 16.04 3.83 7.23
C TYR A 244 14.62 4.32 7.59
N PRO A 245 14.13 4.00 8.80
CA PRO A 245 12.88 4.58 9.28
C PRO A 245 13.10 6.06 9.60
N VAL A 246 12.09 6.86 9.34
CA VAL A 246 12.01 8.23 9.85
C VAL A 246 11.63 8.15 11.33
N THR A 247 12.40 8.80 12.19
CA THR A 247 12.17 8.78 13.64
C THR A 247 11.05 9.72 14.05
N ALA A 248 10.49 9.48 15.25
CA ALA A 248 9.48 10.39 15.83
C ALA A 248 10.04 11.79 16.08
N GLU A 249 11.34 11.88 16.43
CA GLU A 249 12.05 13.15 16.63
C GLU A 249 12.18 13.95 15.33
N GLU A 250 12.58 13.27 14.24
CA GLU A 250 12.63 13.89 12.91
C GLU A 250 11.25 14.39 12.47
N MET A 251 10.19 13.64 12.81
CA MET A 251 8.82 14.04 12.47
C MET A 251 8.28 15.14 13.38
N ALA A 252 8.70 15.21 14.65
CA ALA A 252 8.26 16.25 15.58
C ALA A 252 8.71 17.67 15.14
N GLY A 253 9.88 17.76 14.52
CA GLY A 253 10.41 19.02 13.98
C GLY A 253 9.87 19.43 12.61
N ARG A 254 9.01 18.62 11.97
CA ARG A 254 8.48 18.94 10.62
C ARG A 254 7.28 19.88 10.71
N PRO A 255 7.21 20.89 9.84
CA PRO A 255 6.07 21.80 9.79
C PRO A 255 4.79 21.06 9.38
N ASP A 256 3.71 21.43 10.00
CA ASP A 256 2.38 20.99 9.65
C ASP A 256 1.87 21.79 8.44
N GLN A 257 1.47 21.12 7.39
CA GLN A 257 0.83 21.72 6.23
C GLN A 257 -0.68 21.52 6.33
N ALA A 258 -1.39 22.57 6.70
CA ALA A 258 -2.84 22.55 6.74
C ALA A 258 -3.43 22.76 5.33
N ASP A 259 -4.41 21.92 4.96
CA ASP A 259 -5.15 22.01 3.70
C ASP A 259 -6.48 21.26 3.84
N THR A 260 -7.31 21.37 2.83
CA THR A 260 -8.37 20.41 2.53
C THR A 260 -7.80 19.37 1.57
N TRP A 261 -7.55 18.16 2.06
CA TRP A 261 -6.89 17.11 1.31
C TRP A 261 -7.90 16.19 0.64
N ALA A 262 -8.00 16.22 -0.68
CA ALA A 262 -8.83 15.29 -1.43
C ALA A 262 -8.20 13.90 -1.40
N VAL A 263 -8.91 12.90 -0.89
CA VAL A 263 -8.46 11.50 -0.89
C VAL A 263 -8.81 10.87 -2.24
N LEU A 264 -7.79 10.59 -3.04
CA LEU A 264 -7.96 10.11 -4.41
C LEU A 264 -8.08 8.58 -4.49
N ALA A 265 -7.28 7.86 -3.72
CA ALA A 265 -7.23 6.40 -3.80
C ALA A 265 -6.63 5.76 -2.55
N HIS A 266 -6.99 4.50 -2.35
CA HIS A 266 -6.28 3.59 -1.46
C HIS A 266 -5.64 2.49 -2.30
N ALA A 267 -4.36 2.20 -2.05
CA ALA A 267 -3.70 1.02 -2.58
C ALA A 267 -3.30 0.12 -1.41
N VAL A 268 -3.64 -1.15 -1.48
CA VAL A 268 -3.28 -2.14 -0.45
C VAL A 268 -2.35 -3.14 -1.09
N GLU A 269 -1.19 -3.34 -0.46
CA GLU A 269 -0.20 -4.33 -0.86
C GLU A 269 0.02 -5.28 0.30
N GLU A 270 0.01 -6.57 0.01
CA GLU A 270 0.33 -7.62 0.97
C GLU A 270 1.74 -8.13 0.68
N GLU A 271 2.62 -8.02 1.66
CA GLU A 271 3.99 -8.53 1.59
C GLU A 271 4.25 -9.43 2.80
N ASP A 272 4.35 -10.73 2.56
CA ASP A 272 4.53 -11.77 3.59
C ASP A 272 3.47 -11.72 4.70
N ARG A 273 3.83 -11.11 5.84
CA ARG A 273 2.98 -10.97 7.03
C ARG A 273 2.54 -9.54 7.30
N LEU A 274 2.88 -8.63 6.41
CA LEU A 274 2.56 -7.22 6.52
C LEU A 274 1.56 -6.84 5.45
N THR A 275 0.58 -6.05 5.84
CA THR A 275 -0.31 -5.36 4.93
C THR A 275 0.07 -3.88 4.97
N ALA A 276 0.41 -3.31 3.83
CA ALA A 276 0.67 -1.89 3.67
C ALA A 276 -0.50 -1.24 2.94
N ARG A 277 -1.11 -0.21 3.54
CA ARG A 277 -2.11 0.62 2.88
C ARG A 277 -1.52 1.98 2.57
N SER A 278 -1.47 2.34 1.30
CA SER A 278 -1.17 3.69 0.84
C SER A 278 -2.45 4.48 0.66
N VAL A 279 -2.58 5.60 1.35
CA VAL A 279 -3.63 6.62 1.14
C VAL A 279 -3.04 7.73 0.32
N TRP A 280 -3.62 8.01 -0.84
CA TRP A 280 -3.16 9.04 -1.77
C TRP A 280 -4.04 10.28 -1.67
N LEU A 281 -3.41 11.42 -1.38
CA LEU A 281 -4.11 12.68 -1.15
C LEU A 281 -3.50 13.80 -2.01
N VAL A 282 -4.35 14.79 -2.29
CA VAL A 282 -3.94 16.05 -2.93
C VAL A 282 -4.53 17.22 -2.16
N GLY A 283 -3.70 18.18 -1.81
CA GLY A 283 -4.16 19.45 -1.23
C GLY A 283 -4.96 20.25 -2.25
N ARG A 284 -6.18 20.66 -1.91
CA ARG A 284 -7.04 21.41 -2.82
C ARG A 284 -6.52 22.81 -3.09
N ALA A 285 -5.94 23.46 -2.09
CA ALA A 285 -5.35 24.80 -2.22
C ALA A 285 -3.89 24.72 -2.69
N SER A 286 -3.08 23.86 -2.07
CA SER A 286 -1.63 23.77 -2.35
C SER A 286 -1.30 22.98 -3.62
N GLY A 287 -2.17 22.08 -4.07
CA GLY A 287 -1.87 21.12 -5.13
C GLY A 287 -0.83 20.07 -4.73
N ALA A 288 -0.36 20.07 -3.49
CA ALA A 288 0.66 19.15 -3.00
C ALA A 288 0.15 17.71 -3.02
N LEU A 289 0.96 16.78 -3.53
CA LEU A 289 0.70 15.35 -3.49
C LEU A 289 1.22 14.76 -2.19
N ALA A 290 0.43 13.92 -1.55
CA ALA A 290 0.82 13.22 -0.33
C ALA A 290 0.48 11.72 -0.41
N GLN A 291 1.37 10.91 0.14
CA GLN A 291 1.18 9.49 0.37
C GLN A 291 1.31 9.21 1.88
N VAL A 292 0.24 8.79 2.51
CA VAL A 292 0.29 8.25 3.88
C VAL A 292 0.28 6.74 3.80
N ILE A 293 1.25 6.10 4.47
CA ILE A 293 1.36 4.63 4.47
C ILE A 293 1.14 4.13 5.88
N ASP A 294 0.13 3.29 6.04
CA ASP A 294 -0.15 2.53 7.25
C ASP A 294 0.30 1.09 7.08
N TYR A 295 0.88 0.53 8.13
CA TYR A 295 1.28 -0.86 8.17
C TYR A 295 0.44 -1.61 9.20
N GLY A 296 -0.01 -2.81 8.83
CA GLY A 296 -0.67 -3.76 9.70
C GLY A 296 0.02 -5.11 9.63
N THR A 297 0.00 -5.85 10.73
CA THR A 297 0.36 -7.27 10.72
C THR A 297 -0.86 -8.11 10.42
N ALA A 298 -0.68 -9.32 9.90
CA ALA A 298 -1.77 -10.25 9.69
C ALA A 298 -2.61 -10.42 10.99
N GLY A 299 -3.87 -10.05 10.93
CA GLY A 299 -4.77 -10.09 12.08
C GLY A 299 -4.89 -8.82 12.91
N SER A 300 -4.16 -7.75 12.58
CA SER A 300 -4.37 -6.42 13.18
C SER A 300 -5.08 -5.51 12.18
N PRO A 301 -6.18 -4.84 12.55
CA PRO A 301 -6.80 -3.86 11.68
C PRO A 301 -5.85 -2.70 11.42
N LEU A 302 -5.87 -2.19 10.19
CA LEU A 302 -5.19 -0.95 9.84
C LEU A 302 -5.85 0.23 10.58
N PRO A 303 -5.10 1.29 10.92
CA PRO A 303 -5.68 2.51 11.49
C PRO A 303 -6.84 3.03 10.63
N PRO A 304 -7.85 3.70 11.22
CA PRO A 304 -8.88 4.37 10.44
C PRO A 304 -8.24 5.40 9.50
N ALA A 305 -8.75 5.49 8.27
CA ALA A 305 -8.35 6.51 7.30
C ALA A 305 -9.57 7.02 6.55
N PRO A 306 -9.56 8.30 6.10
CA PRO A 306 -10.62 8.85 5.27
C PRO A 306 -10.79 8.01 4.00
N ALA A 307 -12.03 7.77 3.57
CA ALA A 307 -12.29 6.97 2.36
C ALA A 307 -11.92 7.73 1.09
N ALA A 308 -11.65 7.00 0.00
CA ALA A 308 -11.45 7.61 -1.32
C ALA A 308 -12.72 8.39 -1.71
N GLY A 309 -12.54 9.61 -2.22
CA GLY A 309 -13.61 10.56 -2.54
C GLY A 309 -14.06 11.44 -1.38
N GLN A 310 -13.63 11.18 -0.15
CA GLN A 310 -13.80 12.11 0.95
C GLN A 310 -12.66 13.12 0.99
N ASP A 311 -12.91 14.25 1.63
CA ASP A 311 -11.85 15.17 2.02
C ASP A 311 -11.34 14.84 3.42
N PHE A 312 -10.07 15.08 3.68
CA PHE A 312 -9.51 15.18 5.01
C PHE A 312 -9.27 16.67 5.32
N LEU A 313 -9.98 17.17 6.34
CA LEU A 313 -9.87 18.56 6.81
C LEU A 313 -8.85 18.60 7.94
N GLY A 314 -7.63 19.01 7.67
CA GLY A 314 -6.58 18.97 8.67
C GLY A 314 -5.19 19.18 8.11
N ALA A 315 -4.20 18.84 8.90
CA ALA A 315 -2.80 19.01 8.55
C ALA A 315 -2.11 17.67 8.25
N LEU A 316 -1.16 17.69 7.34
CA LEU A 316 -0.19 16.63 7.09
C LEU A 316 1.21 17.15 7.42
N ALA A 317 2.06 16.30 8.00
CA ALA A 317 3.49 16.57 8.08
C ALA A 317 4.24 15.67 7.10
N PHE A 318 4.99 16.28 6.19
CA PHE A 318 5.79 15.55 5.21
C PHE A 318 7.07 15.02 5.82
N GLN A 319 7.35 13.74 5.54
CA GLN A 319 8.64 13.15 5.87
C GLN A 319 9.75 13.86 5.10
N PRO A 320 10.96 13.94 5.65
CA PRO A 320 12.11 14.48 4.91
C PRO A 320 12.36 13.65 3.64
N GLY A 321 12.60 14.35 2.55
CA GLY A 321 12.86 13.72 1.25
C GLY A 321 12.73 14.72 0.10
N ASP A 322 13.39 14.44 -1.01
CA ASP A 322 13.37 15.23 -2.23
C ASP A 322 13.09 14.32 -3.44
N PRO A 323 11.94 14.48 -4.11
CA PRO A 323 10.82 15.37 -3.77
C PRO A 323 10.02 14.89 -2.53
N PRO A 324 9.37 15.82 -1.81
CA PRO A 324 8.50 15.44 -0.71
C PRO A 324 7.27 14.70 -1.24
N LEU A 325 6.93 13.56 -0.62
CA LEU A 325 5.76 12.78 -1.01
C LEU A 325 5.13 12.05 0.19
N ARG A 326 5.96 11.34 0.96
CA ARG A 326 5.46 10.62 2.15
C ARG A 326 5.08 11.60 3.24
N ALA A 327 3.92 11.37 3.85
CA ALA A 327 3.40 12.21 4.91
C ALA A 327 2.76 11.37 6.02
N VAL A 328 2.49 11.99 7.15
CA VAL A 328 1.69 11.45 8.24
C VAL A 328 0.52 12.39 8.54
N PHE A 329 -0.60 11.81 8.94
CA PHE A 329 -1.72 12.60 9.43
C PHE A 329 -1.35 13.29 10.74
N ARG A 330 -1.74 14.55 10.87
CA ARG A 330 -1.76 15.34 12.10
C ARG A 330 -3.21 15.55 12.55
N GLU A 331 -3.46 16.60 13.32
CA GLU A 331 -4.83 16.95 13.70
C GLU A 331 -5.71 17.13 12.46
N GLY A 332 -6.90 16.56 12.53
CA GLY A 332 -7.87 16.68 11.47
C GLY A 332 -8.99 15.64 11.58
N ARG A 333 -9.91 15.73 10.66
CA ARG A 333 -11.09 14.87 10.60
C ARG A 333 -11.46 14.55 9.15
N ALA A 334 -12.13 13.43 8.95
CA ALA A 334 -12.79 13.17 7.67
C ALA A 334 -13.88 14.23 7.42
N GLY A 335 -13.82 14.83 6.25
CA GLY A 335 -14.84 15.76 5.75
C GLY A 335 -15.96 15.03 5.04
N PRO A 336 -16.95 15.76 4.53
CA PRO A 336 -17.99 15.21 3.67
C PRO A 336 -17.37 14.67 2.38
N ALA A 337 -18.13 13.85 1.64
CA ALA A 337 -17.85 13.61 0.24
C ALA A 337 -17.91 14.94 -0.51
N ALA A 338 -16.83 15.27 -1.20
CA ALA A 338 -16.75 16.53 -1.92
C ALA A 338 -16.93 16.29 -3.42
N GLN A 339 -17.21 17.37 -4.15
CA GLN A 339 -17.23 17.29 -5.61
C GLN A 339 -15.93 16.63 -6.12
N ALA A 340 -16.10 15.55 -6.85
CA ALA A 340 -14.99 14.76 -7.33
C ALA A 340 -14.21 15.52 -8.43
N VAL A 341 -13.05 16.01 -8.05
CA VAL A 341 -12.06 16.61 -8.96
C VAL A 341 -10.69 16.07 -8.56
N ILE A 342 -9.77 16.01 -9.51
CA ILE A 342 -8.36 15.73 -9.22
C ILE A 342 -7.61 17.07 -9.27
N PRO A 343 -7.30 17.69 -8.11
CA PRO A 343 -6.63 19.00 -8.09
C PRO A 343 -5.28 18.94 -8.81
N GLY A 344 -4.97 19.95 -9.61
CA GLY A 344 -3.70 20.07 -10.33
C GLY A 344 -3.49 18.99 -11.39
N ALA A 345 -4.56 18.42 -11.95
CA ALA A 345 -4.47 17.53 -13.11
C ALA A 345 -3.96 18.31 -14.34
N ALA A 346 -3.13 17.67 -15.13
CA ALA A 346 -2.38 18.29 -16.23
C ALA A 346 -2.43 17.42 -17.50
N SER A 347 -1.87 17.95 -18.59
CA SER A 347 -1.73 17.18 -19.84
C SER A 347 -0.74 16.02 -19.70
N VAL A 348 -0.77 15.11 -20.66
CA VAL A 348 0.18 13.99 -20.74
C VAL A 348 1.62 14.50 -20.87
N ALA A 349 1.88 15.55 -21.66
CA ALA A 349 3.21 16.13 -21.78
C ALA A 349 3.70 16.66 -20.44
N ALA A 350 2.90 17.50 -19.74
CA ALA A 350 3.26 18.05 -18.45
C ALA A 350 3.49 16.97 -17.37
N ALA A 351 2.72 15.87 -17.40
CA ALA A 351 2.93 14.75 -16.50
C ALA A 351 4.27 14.03 -16.75
N ARG A 352 4.68 13.89 -18.02
CA ARG A 352 6.00 13.35 -18.39
C ARG A 352 7.13 14.26 -17.95
N ASP A 353 7.00 15.56 -18.16
CA ASP A 353 8.00 16.55 -17.74
C ASP A 353 8.19 16.53 -16.23
N SER A 354 7.09 16.52 -15.45
CA SER A 354 7.13 16.39 -14.01
C SER A 354 7.81 15.09 -13.54
N PHE A 355 7.58 13.98 -14.25
CA PHE A 355 8.27 12.72 -13.95
C PHE A 355 9.77 12.81 -14.27
N ALA A 356 10.16 13.42 -15.39
CA ALA A 356 11.55 13.60 -15.78
C ALA A 356 12.31 14.50 -14.77
N GLU A 357 11.71 15.61 -14.34
CA GLU A 357 12.24 16.47 -13.29
C GLU A 357 12.44 15.73 -11.97
N THR A 358 11.46 14.89 -11.62
CA THR A 358 11.53 14.05 -10.42
C THR A 358 12.67 13.03 -10.51
N LEU A 359 12.83 12.38 -11.68
CA LEU A 359 13.94 11.45 -11.91
C LEU A 359 15.31 12.14 -11.87
N ALA A 360 15.42 13.38 -12.32
CA ALA A 360 16.66 14.15 -12.22
C ALA A 360 17.11 14.36 -10.75
N ARG A 361 16.14 14.45 -9.83
CA ARG A 361 16.37 14.60 -8.38
C ARG A 361 16.53 13.28 -7.66
N ALA A 362 15.80 12.25 -8.07
CA ALA A 362 15.78 10.91 -7.46
C ALA A 362 15.83 9.80 -8.53
N PRO A 363 17.01 9.56 -9.17
CA PRO A 363 17.11 8.66 -10.33
C PRO A 363 16.84 7.19 -10.00
N TRP A 364 16.79 6.81 -8.73
CA TRP A 364 16.39 5.48 -8.26
C TRP A 364 14.89 5.31 -8.09
N LEU A 365 14.09 6.34 -8.39
CA LEU A 365 12.65 6.29 -8.29
C LEU A 365 12.06 5.26 -9.28
N GLU A 366 11.14 4.43 -8.79
CA GLU A 366 10.50 3.39 -9.59
C GLU A 366 9.18 3.86 -10.20
N ARG A 367 8.40 4.64 -9.46
CA ARG A 367 7.10 5.17 -9.86
C ARG A 367 6.88 6.54 -9.26
N TRP A 368 6.11 7.37 -9.96
CA TRP A 368 5.71 8.69 -9.51
C TRP A 368 4.20 8.89 -9.71
N PRO A 369 3.49 9.48 -8.74
CA PRO A 369 2.08 9.80 -8.92
C PRO A 369 1.88 10.89 -9.96
N VAL A 370 1.00 10.63 -10.92
CA VAL A 370 0.63 11.59 -11.96
C VAL A 370 -0.88 11.80 -11.97
N ARG A 371 -1.28 13.00 -12.38
CA ARG A 371 -2.65 13.48 -12.48
C ARG A 371 -2.87 13.96 -13.89
N LEU A 372 -3.77 13.30 -14.61
CA LEU A 372 -4.07 13.65 -16.01
C LEU A 372 -5.44 14.27 -16.09
N SER A 373 -5.56 15.34 -16.86
CA SER A 373 -6.82 16.04 -17.10
C SER A 373 -7.38 15.69 -18.48
N ARG A 374 -8.68 15.40 -18.53
CA ARG A 374 -9.47 15.22 -19.74
C ARG A 374 -8.89 14.23 -20.76
N VAL A 375 -8.21 13.19 -20.29
CA VAL A 375 -7.67 12.14 -21.16
C VAL A 375 -8.77 11.19 -21.64
N ARG A 376 -8.61 10.63 -22.82
CA ARG A 376 -9.45 9.54 -23.33
C ARG A 376 -8.74 8.23 -23.15
N LEU A 377 -9.48 7.23 -22.69
CA LEU A 377 -9.00 5.86 -22.59
C LEU A 377 -9.36 5.10 -23.87
N GLY A 378 -8.37 4.47 -24.49
CA GLY A 378 -8.58 3.76 -25.75
C GLY A 378 -7.55 2.64 -25.97
N ARG A 379 -7.78 1.85 -27.02
CA ARG A 379 -6.81 0.85 -27.46
C ARG A 379 -5.66 1.52 -28.20
N LEU A 380 -4.44 1.12 -27.91
CA LEU A 380 -3.29 1.49 -28.74
C LEU A 380 -3.43 0.76 -30.09
N ALA A 381 -3.40 1.52 -31.20
CA ALA A 381 -3.37 0.93 -32.51
C ALA A 381 -2.09 0.10 -32.70
N ALA A 382 -2.21 -1.08 -33.30
CA ALA A 382 -1.09 -2.00 -33.52
C ALA A 382 0.04 -1.44 -34.43
N ALA A 383 -0.18 -0.30 -35.04
CA ALA A 383 0.72 0.27 -36.08
C ALA A 383 1.98 0.97 -35.52
N ALA A 384 2.11 1.15 -34.20
CA ALA A 384 3.29 1.82 -33.61
C ALA A 384 4.42 0.86 -33.20
N SER A 385 4.21 -0.44 -33.32
CA SER A 385 5.24 -1.46 -33.06
C SER A 385 5.51 -2.21 -34.35
N GLY A 386 6.61 -1.88 -35.04
CA GLY A 386 7.11 -2.59 -36.23
C GLY A 386 7.53 -4.05 -35.98
N GLY A 387 6.79 -4.78 -35.17
CA GLY A 387 7.00 -6.17 -34.83
C GLY A 387 5.82 -7.02 -35.29
N ARG A 388 6.13 -8.05 -36.10
CA ARG A 388 5.21 -9.09 -36.52
C ARG A 388 4.42 -9.60 -35.31
N THR A 389 3.11 -9.49 -35.38
CA THR A 389 2.21 -10.11 -34.39
C THR A 389 2.26 -11.63 -34.62
N ASP A 390 2.99 -12.33 -33.74
CA ASP A 390 2.80 -13.77 -33.62
C ASP A 390 1.44 -14.04 -32.98
N SER A 391 0.52 -14.51 -33.82
CA SER A 391 -0.88 -14.77 -33.48
C SER A 391 -1.11 -15.93 -32.50
N LYS A 392 -0.06 -16.47 -31.87
CA LYS A 392 -0.13 -17.63 -30.96
C LYS A 392 0.02 -17.32 -29.50
N THR A 393 0.49 -16.13 -29.13
CA THR A 393 0.46 -15.66 -27.75
C THR A 393 -0.65 -14.63 -27.62
N GLY A 394 -1.75 -14.99 -26.96
CA GLY A 394 -2.89 -14.12 -26.71
C GLY A 394 -2.50 -12.92 -25.85
N SER A 395 -1.75 -11.96 -26.41
CA SER A 395 -1.41 -10.73 -25.70
C SER A 395 -2.67 -9.91 -25.51
N LEU A 396 -2.97 -9.55 -24.27
CA LEU A 396 -4.05 -8.63 -23.94
C LEU A 396 -3.91 -7.35 -24.77
N PRO A 397 -5.02 -6.78 -25.27
CA PRO A 397 -4.96 -5.54 -26.03
C PRO A 397 -4.32 -4.45 -25.18
N ALA A 398 -3.35 -3.74 -25.75
CA ALA A 398 -2.72 -2.62 -25.10
C ALA A 398 -3.68 -1.42 -25.08
N PHE A 399 -3.84 -0.83 -23.92
CA PHE A 399 -4.65 0.38 -23.71
C PHE A 399 -3.76 1.57 -23.36
N ALA A 400 -4.24 2.76 -23.61
CA ALA A 400 -3.57 4.01 -23.27
C ALA A 400 -4.57 5.04 -22.77
N ALA A 401 -4.07 5.98 -22.00
CA ALA A 401 -4.69 7.24 -21.67
C ALA A 401 -4.00 8.34 -22.49
N GLY A 402 -4.75 9.12 -23.25
CA GLY A 402 -4.18 10.13 -24.14
C GLY A 402 -5.00 11.39 -24.24
N ASP A 403 -4.31 12.48 -24.57
CA ASP A 403 -4.83 13.78 -24.95
C ASP A 403 -4.16 14.25 -26.25
N GLU A 404 -4.34 15.51 -26.62
CA GLU A 404 -3.71 16.13 -27.80
C GLU A 404 -2.18 16.24 -27.71
N THR A 405 -1.62 16.16 -26.49
CA THR A 405 -0.17 16.29 -26.25
C THR A 405 0.55 14.94 -26.28
N GLY A 406 -0.18 13.84 -26.25
CA GLY A 406 0.39 12.50 -26.32
C GLY A 406 -0.44 11.41 -25.63
N CYS A 407 0.18 10.26 -25.40
CA CYS A 407 -0.46 9.16 -24.67
C CYS A 407 0.51 8.43 -23.73
N LEU A 408 -0.02 7.88 -22.64
CA LEU A 408 0.66 6.95 -21.74
C LEU A 408 0.02 5.57 -21.89
N ALA A 409 0.83 4.55 -22.15
CA ALA A 409 0.35 3.18 -22.11
C ALA A 409 -0.18 2.85 -20.71
N LEU A 410 -1.29 2.14 -20.61
CA LEU A 410 -1.80 1.64 -19.33
C LEU A 410 -1.10 0.33 -18.99
N GLY A 411 -0.65 0.19 -17.74
CA GLY A 411 -0.09 -1.05 -17.21
C GLY A 411 -1.11 -2.19 -17.32
N ALA A 412 -0.63 -3.41 -17.51
CA ALA A 412 -1.51 -4.57 -17.49
C ALA A 412 -2.15 -4.74 -16.10
N ASP A 413 -3.45 -4.60 -16.03
CA ASP A 413 -4.23 -4.69 -14.80
C ASP A 413 -5.58 -5.35 -15.12
N PRO A 414 -5.96 -6.42 -14.41
CA PRO A 414 -7.24 -7.12 -14.65
C PRO A 414 -8.46 -6.23 -14.42
N ARG A 415 -8.31 -5.08 -13.74
CA ARG A 415 -9.37 -4.12 -13.44
C ARG A 415 -9.59 -3.10 -14.56
N LEU A 416 -8.70 -3.03 -15.56
CA LEU A 416 -8.83 -2.09 -16.69
C LEU A 416 -10.18 -2.15 -17.42
N PRO A 417 -10.79 -3.33 -17.68
CA PRO A 417 -12.10 -3.38 -18.32
C PRO A 417 -13.17 -2.59 -17.58
N SER A 418 -13.19 -2.64 -16.25
CA SER A 418 -14.13 -1.85 -15.44
C SER A 418 -13.86 -0.35 -15.57
N LEU A 419 -12.60 0.06 -15.58
CA LEU A 419 -12.20 1.45 -15.76
C LEU A 419 -12.64 1.99 -17.13
N LEU A 420 -12.42 1.20 -18.18
CA LEU A 420 -12.82 1.53 -19.54
C LEU A 420 -14.35 1.65 -19.69
N ALA A 421 -15.09 0.74 -19.03
CA ALA A 421 -16.54 0.78 -19.04
C ALA A 421 -17.08 2.06 -18.36
N VAL A 422 -16.49 2.46 -17.24
CA VAL A 422 -16.85 3.71 -16.55
C VAL A 422 -16.52 4.95 -17.41
N ALA A 423 -15.34 4.97 -18.03
CA ALA A 423 -14.95 6.07 -18.92
C ALA A 423 -15.88 6.18 -20.15
N ALA A 424 -16.36 5.04 -20.67
CA ALA A 424 -17.30 4.96 -21.79
C ALA A 424 -16.90 5.85 -22.99
N GLY A 425 -15.59 5.97 -23.27
CA GLY A 425 -15.03 6.80 -24.35
C GLY A 425 -15.09 8.30 -24.09
N ARG A 426 -15.61 8.75 -22.96
CA ARG A 426 -15.65 10.18 -22.57
C ARG A 426 -14.27 10.64 -22.06
N PRO A 427 -13.96 11.95 -22.16
CA PRO A 427 -12.81 12.51 -21.47
C PRO A 427 -12.98 12.34 -19.94
N VAL A 428 -11.92 11.88 -19.28
CA VAL A 428 -11.89 11.67 -17.83
C VAL A 428 -10.65 12.29 -17.22
N ASP A 429 -10.68 12.65 -15.95
CA ASP A 429 -9.48 12.94 -15.20
C ASP A 429 -8.98 11.63 -14.57
N LEU A 430 -7.67 11.41 -14.60
CA LEU A 430 -7.08 10.12 -14.20
C LEU A 430 -5.94 10.34 -13.21
N PHE A 431 -5.96 9.60 -12.11
CA PHE A 431 -4.88 9.52 -11.15
C PHE A 431 -4.24 8.14 -11.19
N GLY A 432 -2.91 8.07 -11.18
CA GLY A 432 -2.19 6.81 -11.19
C GLY A 432 -0.70 6.96 -10.96
N LEU A 433 0.01 5.83 -10.95
CA LEU A 433 1.44 5.76 -10.78
C LEU A 433 2.12 5.50 -12.13
N TYR A 434 2.98 6.41 -12.55
CA TYR A 434 3.74 6.31 -13.80
C TYR A 434 5.15 5.80 -13.51
N ASP A 435 5.61 4.77 -14.22
CA ASP A 435 6.93 4.14 -14.05
C ASP A 435 7.94 4.52 -15.15
N GLY A 436 7.55 5.45 -16.05
CA GLY A 436 8.30 5.86 -17.22
C GLY A 436 7.89 5.10 -18.50
N TYR A 437 7.17 4.01 -18.38
CA TYR A 437 6.74 3.14 -19.51
C TYR A 437 5.24 2.91 -19.53
N GLY A 438 4.62 2.84 -18.36
CA GLY A 438 3.21 2.62 -18.22
C GLY A 438 2.61 3.37 -17.04
N LEU A 439 1.36 3.76 -17.19
CA LEU A 439 0.56 4.33 -16.13
C LEU A 439 -0.27 3.22 -15.49
N HIS A 440 -0.15 3.10 -14.18
CA HIS A 440 -0.95 2.21 -13.34
C HIS A 440 -2.08 3.03 -12.71
N PRO A 441 -3.29 3.00 -13.25
CA PRO A 441 -4.38 3.82 -12.77
C PRO A 441 -4.83 3.39 -11.37
N LEU A 442 -5.13 4.36 -10.53
CA LEU A 442 -5.64 4.17 -9.17
C LEU A 442 -7.04 4.75 -8.99
N ALA A 443 -7.36 5.84 -9.69
CA ALA A 443 -8.68 6.44 -9.69
C ALA A 443 -8.94 7.23 -10.97
N LEU A 444 -10.22 7.35 -11.34
CA LEU A 444 -10.67 8.28 -12.37
C LEU A 444 -11.85 9.12 -11.87
N VAL A 445 -12.01 10.30 -12.47
CA VAL A 445 -13.16 11.16 -12.25
C VAL A 445 -13.89 11.37 -13.58
N THR A 446 -15.17 11.11 -13.58
CA THR A 446 -16.06 11.39 -14.70
C THR A 446 -17.48 11.69 -14.20
N GLY A 447 -18.19 12.63 -14.85
CA GLY A 447 -19.55 13.00 -14.46
C GLY A 447 -19.69 13.50 -13.02
N GLY A 448 -18.64 14.10 -12.45
CA GLY A 448 -18.65 14.58 -11.07
C GLY A 448 -18.44 13.50 -10.00
N HIS A 449 -18.15 12.26 -10.40
CA HIS A 449 -17.94 11.14 -9.48
C HIS A 449 -16.51 10.61 -9.56
N LEU A 450 -15.94 10.25 -8.40
CA LEU A 450 -14.65 9.56 -8.31
C LEU A 450 -14.86 8.05 -8.25
N TYR A 451 -14.14 7.34 -9.09
CA TYR A 451 -14.10 5.88 -9.16
C TYR A 451 -12.70 5.41 -8.79
N ALA A 452 -12.53 4.98 -7.55
CA ALA A 452 -11.27 4.42 -7.10
C ALA A 452 -11.15 2.95 -7.52
N MET A 453 -9.95 2.54 -7.95
CA MET A 453 -9.65 1.15 -8.25
C MET A 453 -9.69 0.33 -6.96
N PRO A 454 -10.45 -0.75 -6.88
CA PRO A 454 -10.47 -1.61 -5.70
C PRO A 454 -9.10 -2.28 -5.47
N ALA A 455 -8.83 -2.75 -4.25
CA ALA A 455 -7.63 -3.54 -3.98
C ALA A 455 -7.54 -4.77 -4.90
N GLN A 456 -6.33 -5.23 -5.21
CA GLN A 456 -6.14 -6.43 -6.02
C GLN A 456 -6.82 -7.63 -5.33
N GLY A 457 -7.58 -8.42 -6.09
CA GLY A 457 -8.34 -9.56 -5.58
C GLY A 457 -9.75 -9.23 -5.07
N ALA A 458 -10.12 -7.97 -4.87
CA ALA A 458 -11.50 -7.57 -4.65
C ALA A 458 -12.29 -7.59 -5.96
N GLN A 459 -13.56 -8.01 -5.92
CA GLN A 459 -14.44 -7.76 -7.06
C GLN A 459 -14.52 -6.25 -7.29
N PRO A 460 -14.57 -5.78 -8.56
CA PRO A 460 -14.63 -4.36 -8.86
C PRO A 460 -15.93 -3.77 -8.29
N VAL A 461 -15.85 -3.28 -7.07
CA VAL A 461 -16.88 -2.43 -6.49
C VAL A 461 -16.54 -1.02 -6.96
N LEU A 462 -17.28 -0.52 -7.92
CA LEU A 462 -17.23 0.88 -8.28
C LEU A 462 -17.77 1.66 -7.08
N LEU A 463 -16.88 2.25 -6.30
CA LEU A 463 -17.28 3.18 -5.26
C LEU A 463 -17.81 4.44 -5.96
N GLN A 464 -19.13 4.55 -6.01
CA GLN A 464 -19.80 5.76 -6.40
C GLN A 464 -19.75 6.70 -5.20
N VAL A 465 -19.00 7.78 -5.32
CA VAL A 465 -19.01 8.84 -4.30
C VAL A 465 -20.08 9.82 -4.71
N ALA A 466 -21.11 9.94 -3.89
CA ALA A 466 -22.25 10.85 -4.08
C ALA A 466 -21.82 12.31 -3.94
#